data_49fd9a7a183c6d010ce0712529cfa7fa
#
_entry.id   49fd9a7a183c6d010ce0712529cfa7fa
#
_cell.length_a   1.000
_cell.length_b   1.000
_cell.length_c   1.000
_cell.angle_alpha   90.00
_cell.angle_beta   90.00
_cell.angle_gamma   90.00
#
_symmetry.space_group_name_H-M   'P 1'
#
loop_
_entity.id
_entity.type
_entity.pdbx_description
1 polymer ?
#
loop_
_entity_poly.entity_id
_entity_poly.type
_entity_poly.pdbx_seq_one_letter_code
_entity_poly.pdbx_strand_id
1 'polypeptide(L)'
;MNSRLHKSAGLVVAAASVLLLSACGASGPDAPTRNIKQVSDGVEADSGSIAVRDILLVAQPDGSAAIVGTFINEGSTADSLVGISVNGVTANLSSPTFDLLQNKPVIFSGDSANASGSVPSLNAASGARVPVTIFFKSASSVTLSAIVRAKSDYFASVGGAAAASATPSASPSASPAKK
;
A
#
# COMPACT_ATOMS: atom_id res chain seq x y z
N MET A 1 27.72 31.72 58.19
CA MET A 1 28.41 31.52 56.86
C MET A 1 27.80 30.42 56.02
N ASN A 2 26.58 29.90 56.30
CA ASN A 2 25.99 28.73 55.63
C ASN A 2 24.86 29.04 54.66
N SER A 3 24.37 30.29 54.56
CA SER A 3 23.20 30.59 53.69
C SER A 3 23.54 30.73 52.19
N ARG A 4 24.81 30.92 51.84
CA ARG A 4 25.25 31.03 50.46
C ARG A 4 25.43 29.65 49.77
N LEU A 5 25.75 28.63 50.57
CA LEU A 5 25.98 27.27 50.07
C LEU A 5 24.66 26.60 49.60
N HIS A 6 23.55 26.88 50.30
CA HIS A 6 22.24 26.30 49.94
C HIS A 6 21.63 26.94 48.68
N LYS A 7 21.95 28.22 48.39
CA LYS A 7 21.47 28.91 47.20
C LYS A 7 22.14 28.41 45.93
N SER A 8 23.45 28.08 46.00
CA SER A 8 24.18 27.52 44.86
C SER A 8 23.80 26.05 44.57
N ALA A 9 23.52 25.26 45.61
CA ALA A 9 23.05 23.87 45.42
C ALA A 9 21.67 23.80 44.73
N GLY A 10 20.74 24.70 45.08
CA GLY A 10 19.43 24.78 44.46
C GLY A 10 19.48 25.17 42.97
N LEU A 11 20.40 26.07 42.60
CA LEU A 11 20.56 26.50 41.19
C LEU A 11 21.14 25.38 40.31
N VAL A 12 22.08 24.58 40.84
CA VAL A 12 22.68 23.45 40.12
C VAL A 12 21.65 22.33 39.87
N VAL A 13 20.80 22.03 40.85
CA VAL A 13 19.75 21.02 40.73
C VAL A 13 18.70 21.47 39.73
N ALA A 14 18.31 22.74 39.72
CA ALA A 14 17.36 23.28 38.72
C ALA A 14 17.92 23.23 37.30
N ALA A 15 19.20 23.56 37.11
CA ALA A 15 19.86 23.48 35.80
C ALA A 15 19.98 22.03 35.30
N ALA A 16 20.28 21.06 36.17
CA ALA A 16 20.34 19.64 35.82
C ALA A 16 18.95 19.08 35.41
N SER A 17 17.87 19.54 36.05
CA SER A 17 16.51 19.12 35.74
C SER A 17 16.05 19.57 34.34
N VAL A 18 16.46 20.77 33.89
CA VAL A 18 16.13 21.29 32.55
C VAL A 18 16.85 20.51 31.44
N LEU A 19 18.08 20.06 31.72
CA LEU A 19 18.85 19.24 30.74
C LEU A 19 18.27 17.83 30.58
N LEU A 20 17.63 17.28 31.62
CA LEU A 20 17.00 15.95 31.52
C LEU A 20 15.67 15.98 30.79
N LEU A 21 14.95 17.11 30.71
CA LEU A 21 13.71 17.26 29.97
C LEU A 21 13.94 17.49 28.45
N SER A 22 15.12 17.90 28.05
CA SER A 22 15.44 18.10 26.61
C SER A 22 15.73 16.80 25.87
N ALA A 23 15.89 15.66 26.55
CA ALA A 23 16.12 14.35 25.93
C ALA A 23 14.88 13.74 25.26
N CYS A 24 13.66 14.29 25.47
CA CYS A 24 12.43 13.86 24.78
C CYS A 24 12.24 14.51 23.40
N GLY A 25 13.27 15.12 22.84
CA GLY A 25 13.20 15.88 21.57
C GLY A 25 13.06 15.09 20.28
N ALA A 26 12.70 13.80 20.35
CA ALA A 26 12.46 12.99 19.13
C ALA A 26 11.08 13.21 18.45
N SER A 27 10.30 14.20 18.93
CA SER A 27 8.90 14.41 18.50
C SER A 27 8.70 15.65 17.60
N GLY A 28 9.76 16.28 17.10
CA GLY A 28 9.67 17.45 16.23
C GLY A 28 9.16 17.13 14.82
N PRO A 29 8.77 18.15 14.01
CA PRO A 29 8.39 17.96 12.62
C PRO A 29 9.49 17.30 11.77
N ASP A 30 10.75 17.46 12.18
CA ASP A 30 11.93 16.89 11.51
C ASP A 30 12.46 15.61 12.19
N ALA A 31 11.68 14.99 13.08
CA ALA A 31 12.09 13.76 13.76
C ALA A 31 12.40 12.68 12.72
N PRO A 32 13.59 12.01 12.79
CA PRO A 32 13.97 10.95 11.85
C PRO A 32 12.93 9.82 11.77
N THR A 33 12.20 9.57 12.86
CA THR A 33 11.12 8.58 12.92
C THR A 33 9.91 8.89 12.03
N ARG A 34 9.71 10.15 11.62
CA ARG A 34 8.66 10.53 10.66
C ARG A 34 9.04 10.20 9.22
N ASN A 35 10.33 10.09 8.94
CA ASN A 35 10.86 9.73 7.63
C ASN A 35 11.09 8.22 7.48
N ILE A 36 10.83 7.43 8.53
CA ILE A 36 10.81 5.97 8.41
C ILE A 36 9.53 5.64 7.61
N LYS A 37 9.72 5.32 6.33
CA LYS A 37 8.65 4.73 5.53
C LYS A 37 8.17 3.48 6.27
N GLN A 38 6.86 3.38 6.45
CA GLN A 38 6.26 2.23 7.11
C GLN A 38 6.79 0.96 6.42
N VAL A 39 7.38 0.06 7.18
CA VAL A 39 7.91 -1.19 6.65
C VAL A 39 6.70 -2.08 6.37
N SER A 40 6.13 -1.94 5.17
CA SER A 40 5.21 -2.93 4.63
C SER A 40 6.02 -4.06 3.99
N ASP A 41 5.42 -5.23 3.83
CA ASP A 41 6.07 -6.34 3.13
C ASP A 41 6.32 -6.03 1.64
N GLY A 42 5.57 -5.11 1.07
CA GLY A 42 5.67 -4.67 -0.32
C GLY A 42 6.63 -3.51 -0.55
N VAL A 43 6.85 -3.21 -1.82
CA VAL A 43 7.66 -2.09 -2.27
C VAL A 43 6.80 -0.92 -2.74
N GLU A 44 7.36 0.28 -2.70
CA GLU A 44 6.66 1.53 -2.99
C GLU A 44 7.39 2.35 -4.05
N ALA A 45 6.65 3.15 -4.80
CA ALA A 45 7.16 4.18 -5.69
C ALA A 45 6.13 5.29 -5.87
N ASP A 46 6.57 6.39 -6.44
CA ASP A 46 5.70 7.48 -6.87
C ASP A 46 5.93 7.77 -8.36
N SER A 47 4.86 8.06 -9.09
CA SER A 47 4.91 8.55 -10.46
C SER A 47 4.09 9.83 -10.58
N GLY A 48 4.77 10.97 -10.54
CA GLY A 48 4.10 12.26 -10.44
C GLY A 48 3.24 12.34 -9.18
N SER A 49 1.95 12.50 -9.35
CA SER A 49 0.97 12.51 -8.26
C SER A 49 0.40 11.14 -7.91
N ILE A 50 0.84 10.08 -8.58
CA ILE A 50 0.34 8.73 -8.32
C ILE A 50 1.27 8.04 -7.33
N ALA A 51 0.73 7.70 -6.16
CA ALA A 51 1.36 6.93 -5.13
C ALA A 51 1.08 5.43 -5.37
N VAL A 52 2.14 4.65 -5.54
CA VAL A 52 2.11 3.18 -5.64
C VAL A 52 2.59 2.63 -4.31
N ARG A 53 1.78 1.82 -3.64
CA ARG A 53 2.04 1.37 -2.28
C ARG A 53 1.86 -0.14 -2.15
N ASP A 54 2.73 -0.73 -1.35
CA ASP A 54 2.69 -2.14 -0.91
C ASP A 54 2.63 -3.15 -2.05
N ILE A 55 3.40 -2.94 -3.12
CA ILE A 55 3.44 -3.86 -4.25
C ILE A 55 4.22 -5.11 -3.87
N LEU A 56 3.54 -6.24 -3.86
CA LEU A 56 4.12 -7.57 -3.71
C LEU A 56 3.32 -8.60 -4.53
N LEU A 57 3.85 -9.79 -4.62
CA LEU A 57 3.24 -10.91 -5.34
C LEU A 57 3.02 -12.07 -4.37
N VAL A 58 1.91 -12.77 -4.53
CA VAL A 58 1.60 -13.97 -3.75
C VAL A 58 1.55 -15.18 -4.69
N ALA A 59 2.55 -16.05 -4.56
CA ALA A 59 2.64 -17.27 -5.36
C ALA A 59 1.43 -18.18 -5.13
N GLN A 60 0.84 -18.66 -6.20
CA GLN A 60 -0.29 -19.58 -6.17
C GLN A 60 0.18 -21.03 -6.43
N PRO A 61 -0.55 -22.03 -5.97
CA PRO A 61 -0.20 -23.45 -6.17
C PRO A 61 -0.10 -23.88 -7.64
N ASP A 62 -0.77 -23.17 -8.54
CA ASP A 62 -0.78 -23.44 -9.98
C ASP A 62 0.39 -22.78 -10.75
N GLY A 63 1.35 -22.18 -10.02
CA GLY A 63 2.49 -21.50 -10.60
C GLY A 63 2.20 -20.06 -11.05
N SER A 64 0.97 -19.58 -10.94
CA SER A 64 0.62 -18.18 -11.12
C SER A 64 1.00 -17.35 -9.88
N ALA A 65 0.86 -16.04 -9.96
CA ALA A 65 0.98 -15.17 -8.79
C ALA A 65 -0.12 -14.11 -8.79
N ALA A 66 -0.70 -13.87 -7.62
CA ALA A 66 -1.63 -12.76 -7.43
C ALA A 66 -0.86 -11.48 -7.11
N ILE A 67 -1.36 -10.35 -7.60
CA ILE A 67 -0.82 -9.02 -7.36
C ILE A 67 -1.49 -8.45 -6.11
N VAL A 68 -0.70 -7.91 -5.19
CA VAL A 68 -1.14 -7.13 -4.05
C VAL A 68 -0.59 -5.72 -4.21
N GLY A 69 -1.37 -4.71 -3.87
CA GLY A 69 -0.93 -3.34 -3.91
C GLY A 69 -2.06 -2.33 -3.97
N THR A 70 -1.69 -1.07 -3.79
CA THR A 70 -2.63 0.05 -3.80
C THR A 70 -2.08 1.19 -4.64
N PHE A 71 -2.94 1.77 -5.47
CA PHE A 71 -2.65 2.92 -6.33
C PHE A 71 -3.55 4.08 -5.91
N ILE A 72 -2.95 5.23 -5.61
CA ILE A 72 -3.66 6.42 -5.14
C ILE A 72 -3.22 7.61 -5.99
N ASN A 73 -4.15 8.30 -6.60
CA ASN A 73 -3.86 9.60 -7.22
C ASN A 73 -4.10 10.70 -6.19
N GLU A 74 -3.03 11.34 -5.75
CA GLU A 74 -3.05 12.47 -4.80
C GLU A 74 -3.26 13.81 -5.52
N GLY A 75 -3.12 13.83 -6.84
CA GLY A 75 -3.31 15.01 -7.67
C GLY A 75 -4.76 15.24 -8.09
N SER A 76 -5.07 16.44 -8.56
CA SER A 76 -6.41 16.82 -9.04
C SER A 76 -6.70 16.33 -10.46
N THR A 77 -5.67 16.00 -11.25
CA THR A 77 -5.83 15.52 -12.62
C THR A 77 -6.00 14.00 -12.61
N ALA A 78 -7.09 13.51 -13.18
CA ALA A 78 -7.33 12.08 -13.31
C ALA A 78 -6.31 11.41 -14.24
N ASP A 79 -5.93 10.18 -13.90
CA ASP A 79 -5.11 9.29 -14.75
C ASP A 79 -5.76 7.90 -14.77
N SER A 80 -5.11 6.92 -15.37
CA SER A 80 -5.57 5.53 -15.37
C SER A 80 -4.38 4.56 -15.28
N LEU A 81 -4.55 3.49 -14.53
CA LEU A 81 -3.68 2.32 -14.60
C LEU A 81 -4.09 1.50 -15.82
N VAL A 82 -3.18 1.31 -16.76
CA VAL A 82 -3.45 0.64 -18.05
C VAL A 82 -2.80 -0.72 -18.19
N GLY A 83 -1.92 -1.08 -17.28
CA GLY A 83 -1.29 -2.41 -17.31
C GLY A 83 -0.26 -2.60 -16.21
N ILE A 84 0.02 -3.87 -15.94
CA ILE A 84 1.11 -4.32 -15.05
C ILE A 84 1.84 -5.45 -15.78
N SER A 85 3.17 -5.42 -15.78
CA SER A 85 4.01 -6.51 -16.27
C SER A 85 4.92 -6.98 -15.16
N VAL A 86 5.08 -8.28 -15.00
CA VAL A 86 5.94 -8.89 -14.00
C VAL A 86 6.93 -9.80 -14.69
N ASN A 87 8.21 -9.50 -14.53
CA ASN A 87 9.31 -10.25 -15.18
C ASN A 87 9.09 -10.39 -16.71
N GLY A 88 8.54 -9.34 -17.35
CA GLY A 88 8.23 -9.34 -18.78
C GLY A 88 6.90 -10.00 -19.15
N VAL A 89 6.21 -10.65 -18.22
CA VAL A 89 4.90 -11.27 -18.46
C VAL A 89 3.79 -10.27 -18.12
N THR A 90 2.87 -10.04 -19.06
CA THR A 90 1.71 -9.17 -18.83
C THR A 90 0.74 -9.81 -17.85
N ALA A 91 0.33 -9.05 -16.84
CA ALA A 91 -0.65 -9.50 -15.87
C ALA A 91 -2.07 -9.47 -16.45
N ASN A 92 -2.88 -10.45 -16.06
CA ASN A 92 -4.32 -10.46 -16.29
C ASN A 92 -4.98 -9.63 -15.19
N LEU A 93 -5.61 -8.53 -15.55
CA LEU A 93 -6.30 -7.63 -14.62
C LEU A 93 -7.81 -7.80 -14.73
N SER A 94 -8.55 -7.56 -13.66
CA SER A 94 -10.02 -7.66 -13.62
C SER A 94 -10.73 -6.60 -14.48
N SER A 95 -10.01 -5.57 -14.91
CA SER A 95 -10.45 -4.57 -15.88
C SER A 95 -9.29 -4.22 -16.81
N PRO A 96 -9.53 -3.89 -18.08
CA PRO A 96 -8.48 -3.44 -18.99
C PRO A 96 -7.85 -2.10 -18.56
N THR A 97 -8.59 -1.29 -17.81
CA THR A 97 -8.11 -0.03 -17.23
C THR A 97 -8.79 0.22 -15.89
N PHE A 98 -8.11 0.95 -15.00
CA PHE A 98 -8.67 1.42 -13.74
C PHE A 98 -8.48 2.93 -13.64
N ASP A 99 -9.56 3.67 -13.46
CA ASP A 99 -9.51 5.12 -13.31
C ASP A 99 -8.89 5.48 -11.95
N LEU A 100 -7.85 6.29 -12.00
CA LEU A 100 -7.18 6.86 -10.84
C LEU A 100 -7.69 8.28 -10.61
N LEU A 101 -8.84 8.37 -9.94
CA LEU A 101 -9.43 9.65 -9.54
C LEU A 101 -8.78 10.14 -8.25
N GLN A 102 -8.82 11.46 -8.02
CA GLN A 102 -8.23 12.07 -6.83
C GLN A 102 -8.73 11.42 -5.54
N ASN A 103 -7.80 10.94 -4.71
CA ASN A 103 -8.04 10.32 -3.41
C ASN A 103 -9.02 9.11 -3.45
N LYS A 104 -9.18 8.47 -4.61
CA LYS A 104 -9.93 7.22 -4.75
C LYS A 104 -8.96 6.09 -5.03
N PRO A 105 -8.61 5.26 -4.04
CA PRO A 105 -7.63 4.20 -4.21
C PRO A 105 -8.16 3.05 -5.07
N VAL A 106 -7.28 2.49 -5.91
CA VAL A 106 -7.45 1.19 -6.55
C VAL A 106 -6.67 0.17 -5.74
N ILE A 107 -7.36 -0.82 -5.15
CA ILE A 107 -6.83 -1.76 -4.18
C ILE A 107 -6.94 -3.18 -4.72
N PHE A 108 -5.82 -3.88 -4.84
CA PHE A 108 -5.73 -5.21 -5.46
C PHE A 108 -5.89 -6.38 -4.50
N SER A 109 -5.96 -6.16 -3.19
CA SER A 109 -6.12 -7.24 -2.20
C SER A 109 -6.67 -6.71 -0.88
N GLY A 110 -7.25 -7.59 -0.07
CA GLY A 110 -7.84 -7.27 1.22
C GLY A 110 -9.36 -7.05 1.15
N ASP A 111 -9.97 -6.75 2.30
CA ASP A 111 -11.43 -6.63 2.43
C ASP A 111 -12.02 -5.44 1.64
N SER A 112 -11.21 -4.43 1.36
CA SER A 112 -11.59 -3.26 0.57
C SER A 112 -11.14 -3.35 -0.89
N ALA A 113 -10.72 -4.53 -1.36
CA ALA A 113 -10.26 -4.70 -2.74
C ALA A 113 -11.39 -4.37 -3.74
N ASN A 114 -11.04 -3.53 -4.72
CA ASN A 114 -11.90 -3.14 -5.84
C ASN A 114 -11.29 -3.48 -7.21
N ALA A 115 -10.13 -4.12 -7.19
CA ALA A 115 -9.41 -4.63 -8.34
C ALA A 115 -8.79 -5.99 -8.01
N SER A 116 -8.47 -6.76 -9.05
CA SER A 116 -7.65 -7.95 -8.92
C SER A 116 -6.71 -8.10 -10.11
N GLY A 117 -5.58 -8.77 -9.89
CA GLY A 117 -4.60 -9.04 -10.92
C GLY A 117 -3.86 -10.34 -10.66
N SER A 118 -3.55 -11.07 -11.72
CA SER A 118 -2.76 -12.29 -11.65
C SER A 118 -1.73 -12.34 -12.78
N VAL A 119 -0.60 -12.94 -12.50
CA VAL A 119 0.48 -13.17 -13.47
C VAL A 119 0.50 -14.66 -13.76
N PRO A 120 0.18 -15.09 -14.99
CA PRO A 120 0.21 -16.50 -15.32
C PRO A 120 1.64 -17.04 -15.35
N SER A 121 1.83 -18.26 -14.88
CA SER A 121 3.09 -19.01 -15.02
C SER A 121 4.35 -18.26 -14.56
N LEU A 122 4.25 -17.44 -13.49
CA LEU A 122 5.42 -16.71 -12.97
C LEU A 122 6.48 -17.70 -12.43
N ASN A 123 6.04 -18.82 -11.84
CA ASN A 123 6.90 -19.89 -11.28
C ASN A 123 8.05 -19.38 -10.40
N ALA A 124 7.85 -18.25 -9.72
CA ALA A 124 8.84 -17.67 -8.83
C ALA A 124 8.70 -18.23 -7.43
N ALA A 125 9.84 -18.59 -6.82
CA ALA A 125 9.88 -19.08 -5.46
C ALA A 125 9.52 -17.99 -4.44
N SER A 126 8.89 -18.38 -3.33
CA SER A 126 8.70 -17.47 -2.20
C SER A 126 10.04 -16.92 -1.70
N GLY A 127 10.09 -15.62 -1.42
CA GLY A 127 11.30 -14.88 -1.08
C GLY A 127 12.07 -14.32 -2.28
N ALA A 128 11.78 -14.76 -3.50
CA ALA A 128 12.39 -14.17 -4.70
C ALA A 128 11.94 -12.71 -4.89
N ARG A 129 12.80 -11.92 -5.54
CA ARG A 129 12.45 -10.57 -6.00
C ARG A 129 12.36 -10.56 -7.51
N VAL A 130 11.30 -9.98 -8.03
CA VAL A 130 11.04 -9.90 -9.47
C VAL A 130 10.71 -8.47 -9.88
N PRO A 131 11.12 -8.04 -11.09
CA PRO A 131 10.76 -6.72 -11.60
C PRO A 131 9.26 -6.65 -11.92
N VAL A 132 8.60 -5.64 -11.39
CA VAL A 132 7.21 -5.29 -11.67
C VAL A 132 7.20 -3.93 -12.32
N THR A 133 6.71 -3.84 -13.56
CA THR A 133 6.55 -2.58 -14.28
C THR A 133 5.06 -2.23 -14.35
N ILE A 134 4.73 -1.03 -13.95
CA ILE A 134 3.38 -0.49 -13.87
C ILE A 134 3.25 0.60 -14.91
N PHE A 135 2.20 0.54 -15.72
CA PHE A 135 1.94 1.46 -16.82
C PHE A 135 0.72 2.31 -16.52
N PHE A 136 0.90 3.61 -16.63
CA PHE A 136 -0.17 4.61 -16.51
C PHE A 136 -0.47 5.22 -17.89
N LYS A 137 -1.64 5.82 -18.01
CA LYS A 137 -2.06 6.46 -19.27
C LYS A 137 -1.27 7.75 -19.51
N SER A 138 -1.07 8.57 -18.50
CA SER A 138 -0.43 9.91 -18.61
C SER A 138 0.86 10.00 -17.81
N ALA A 139 0.89 9.45 -16.59
CA ALA A 139 2.09 9.42 -15.77
C ALA A 139 3.14 8.46 -16.34
N SER A 140 4.40 8.67 -15.96
CA SER A 140 5.50 7.80 -16.37
C SER A 140 5.33 6.39 -15.77
N SER A 141 5.71 5.35 -16.53
CA SER A 141 5.76 4.01 -15.99
C SER A 141 6.81 3.91 -14.88
N VAL A 142 6.59 3.05 -13.88
CA VAL A 142 7.54 2.76 -12.82
C VAL A 142 7.87 1.28 -12.78
N THR A 143 9.13 0.96 -12.47
CA THR A 143 9.58 -0.42 -12.28
C THR A 143 10.10 -0.59 -10.87
N LEU A 144 9.59 -1.62 -10.18
CA LEU A 144 9.86 -1.96 -8.80
C LEU A 144 10.42 -3.38 -8.72
N SER A 145 11.26 -3.66 -7.72
CA SER A 145 11.72 -5.03 -7.42
C SER A 145 10.85 -5.59 -6.29
N ALA A 146 9.72 -6.21 -6.65
CA ALA A 146 8.74 -6.73 -5.70
C ALA A 146 9.14 -8.10 -5.17
N ILE A 147 8.79 -8.38 -3.91
CA ILE A 147 9.01 -9.68 -3.29
C ILE A 147 7.84 -10.62 -3.63
N VAL A 148 8.15 -11.90 -3.80
CA VAL A 148 7.17 -12.97 -3.91
C VAL A 148 6.95 -13.60 -2.53
N ARG A 149 5.72 -13.64 -2.04
CA ARG A 149 5.32 -14.28 -0.78
C ARG A 149 4.65 -15.63 -1.05
N ALA A 150 4.74 -16.52 -0.09
CA ALA A 150 3.94 -17.75 -0.11
C ALA A 150 2.48 -17.44 0.18
N LYS A 151 1.58 -18.27 -0.35
CA LYS A 151 0.14 -18.25 0.00
C LYS A 151 -0.08 -18.96 1.35
N SER A 152 0.32 -18.30 2.42
CA SER A 152 0.21 -18.81 3.78
C SER A 152 -0.09 -17.67 4.75
N ASP A 153 -0.56 -17.99 5.94
CA ASP A 153 -0.80 -17.05 7.03
C ASP A 153 -1.64 -15.84 6.57
N TYR A 154 -1.08 -14.66 6.67
CA TYR A 154 -1.72 -13.40 6.28
C TYR A 154 -2.16 -13.37 4.79
N PHE A 155 -1.44 -14.08 3.93
CA PHE A 155 -1.73 -14.13 2.48
C PHE A 155 -2.57 -15.35 2.05
N ALA A 156 -3.09 -16.15 2.98
CA ALA A 156 -3.84 -17.37 2.66
C ALA A 156 -5.08 -17.11 1.80
N SER A 157 -5.74 -15.95 1.98
CA SER A 157 -6.94 -15.56 1.24
C SER A 157 -6.64 -14.85 -0.10
N VAL A 158 -5.38 -14.46 -0.36
CA VAL A 158 -5.00 -13.71 -1.56
C VAL A 158 -5.05 -14.61 -2.79
N GLY A 159 -5.65 -14.13 -3.89
CA GLY A 159 -5.71 -14.85 -5.16
C GLY A 159 -6.75 -15.97 -5.21
N GLY A 160 -7.67 -16.05 -4.27
CA GLY A 160 -8.95 -16.72 -4.52
C GLY A 160 -9.63 -16.04 -5.71
N ALA A 161 -10.30 -16.84 -6.58
CA ALA A 161 -10.98 -16.30 -7.74
C ALA A 161 -11.70 -14.99 -7.37
N ALA A 162 -11.45 -13.93 -8.15
CA ALA A 162 -12.18 -12.68 -7.97
C ALA A 162 -13.66 -13.04 -7.85
N ALA A 163 -14.27 -12.73 -6.71
CA ALA A 163 -15.70 -12.87 -6.58
C ALA A 163 -16.28 -12.05 -7.71
N ALA A 164 -16.87 -12.74 -8.70
CA ALA A 164 -17.57 -12.11 -9.80
C ALA A 164 -18.49 -11.07 -9.14
N SER A 165 -18.30 -9.81 -9.51
CA SER A 165 -19.14 -8.71 -9.07
C SER A 165 -20.56 -9.20 -9.04
N ALA A 166 -21.18 -9.30 -7.87
CA ALA A 166 -22.57 -9.71 -7.76
C ALA A 166 -23.37 -8.72 -8.58
N THR A 167 -23.84 -9.18 -9.73
CA THR A 167 -24.84 -8.47 -10.53
C THR A 167 -25.96 -8.13 -9.55
N PRO A 168 -26.38 -6.87 -9.39
CA PRO A 168 -27.47 -6.54 -8.50
C PRO A 168 -28.69 -7.35 -8.94
N SER A 169 -29.13 -8.27 -8.09
CA SER A 169 -30.35 -9.04 -8.29
C SER A 169 -31.49 -8.06 -8.47
N ALA A 170 -32.10 -8.07 -9.64
CA ALA A 170 -33.26 -7.26 -9.94
C ALA A 170 -34.33 -7.58 -8.88
N SER A 171 -34.73 -6.56 -8.13
CA SER A 171 -35.85 -6.61 -7.20
C SER A 171 -37.11 -7.11 -7.94
N PRO A 172 -37.86 -8.09 -7.43
CA PRO A 172 -39.06 -8.53 -8.11
C PRO A 172 -40.09 -7.39 -8.16
N SER A 173 -40.44 -7.01 -9.38
CA SER A 173 -41.48 -6.04 -9.68
C SER A 173 -42.80 -6.55 -9.08
N ALA A 174 -43.38 -5.78 -8.20
CA ALA A 174 -44.70 -6.06 -7.63
C ALA A 174 -45.74 -6.06 -8.74
N SER A 175 -46.43 -7.19 -8.91
CA SER A 175 -47.59 -7.36 -9.80
C SER A 175 -48.74 -6.47 -9.34
N PRO A 176 -49.42 -5.72 -10.23
CA PRO A 176 -50.57 -4.92 -9.82
C PRO A 176 -51.78 -5.82 -9.48
N ALA A 177 -52.36 -5.58 -8.31
CA ALA A 177 -53.61 -6.21 -7.90
C ALA A 177 -54.76 -5.84 -8.86
N LYS A 178 -55.39 -6.82 -9.45
CA LYS A 178 -56.69 -6.66 -10.17
C LYS A 178 -57.79 -6.36 -9.19
N LYS A 179 -58.53 -5.32 -9.48
CA LYS A 179 -59.81 -4.98 -8.90
C LYS A 179 -60.94 -5.77 -9.54
#